data_2d745b94e2495c6ba88005f4aa9252c5
#
_entry.id   2d745b94e2495c6ba88005f4aa9252c5
#
_cell.length_a   1.000
_cell.length_b   1.000
_cell.length_c   1.000
_cell.angle_alpha   90.00
_cell.angle_beta   90.00
_cell.angle_gamma   90.00
#
_symmetry.space_group_name_H-M   'P 1'
#
loop_
_entity.id
_entity.type
_entity.pdbx_description
1 polymer ?
#
loop_
_entity_poly.entity_id
_entity_poly.type
_entity_poly.pdbx_seq_one_letter_code
_entity_poly.pdbx_strand_id
1 'polypeptide(L)'
;MTTSKFSKFDEFGFERAEDFDYDEYEKFMSVYLTILAKQAKTWSRLMMSNRPIKKTARLKQYVRKGIPLSMRSQVWSIVGNVSKLKEEYGQDLYRQMLKKSVSADIKEIITVDIPRTFPENIYFNQTPENQAALYRILYAFAAHNPYIGYCQGLNYIAGLLLLVTKDEDASFWLLRVLVEKILPDYYSRTMDGVIIDIEVFSRLVKKKYPEISQLMTTVDMPWALIITKWFICLFAEVLPIETVLRIWDCLFYEGSKIIFRVGLTLIKHYRSELLACDDIMSLVECFKMIVQNPFSLNCHTFIKEMFSGIGSLPMSLIEDLRKQVSSERAANKTTFGNRKG
;
A
#
# COMPACT_ATOMS: atom_id res chain seq x y z
N MET A 1 24.21 24.84 -18.21
CA MET A 1 23.59 23.66 -17.57
C MET A 1 23.62 23.92 -16.07
N THR A 2 22.51 24.29 -15.48
CA THR A 2 22.37 24.42 -14.02
C THR A 2 22.43 23.03 -13.43
N THR A 3 23.50 22.74 -12.69
CA THR A 3 23.59 21.47 -11.93
C THR A 3 22.47 21.46 -10.89
N SER A 4 21.51 20.56 -11.05
CA SER A 4 20.45 20.36 -10.07
C SER A 4 21.05 20.11 -8.69
N LYS A 5 20.47 20.72 -7.64
CA LYS A 5 20.83 20.48 -6.23
C LYS A 5 20.42 19.10 -5.75
N PHE A 6 19.59 18.40 -6.49
CA PHE A 6 19.06 17.09 -6.14
C PHE A 6 19.76 15.98 -6.92
N SER A 7 19.96 14.85 -6.26
CA SER A 7 20.50 13.64 -6.87
C SER A 7 19.54 13.07 -7.93
N LYS A 8 20.11 12.32 -8.89
CA LYS A 8 19.34 11.47 -9.81
C LYS A 8 18.48 10.42 -9.08
N PHE A 9 18.90 10.03 -7.90
CA PHE A 9 18.18 9.10 -7.04
C PHE A 9 17.54 9.83 -5.86
N ASP A 10 16.35 9.34 -5.45
CA ASP A 10 15.72 9.80 -4.23
C ASP A 10 16.38 9.18 -2.97
N GLU A 11 15.88 9.54 -1.78
CA GLU A 11 16.42 9.04 -0.50
C GLU A 11 16.18 7.52 -0.28
N PHE A 12 15.30 6.91 -1.07
CA PHE A 12 15.02 5.47 -1.05
C PHE A 12 15.74 4.71 -2.15
N GLY A 13 16.54 5.39 -2.98
CA GLY A 13 17.30 4.79 -4.06
C GLY A 13 16.53 4.58 -5.37
N PHE A 14 15.36 5.19 -5.53
CA PHE A 14 14.63 5.16 -6.80
C PHE A 14 15.18 6.22 -7.75
N GLU A 15 15.37 5.82 -9.00
CA GLU A 15 15.81 6.72 -10.05
C GLU A 15 14.67 7.65 -10.46
N ARG A 16 14.96 8.95 -10.57
CA ARG A 16 14.01 9.91 -11.11
C ARG A 16 13.96 9.81 -12.62
N ALA A 17 12.76 10.00 -13.19
CA ALA A 17 12.58 9.98 -14.63
C ALA A 17 13.49 11.02 -15.32
N GLU A 18 13.85 10.79 -16.60
CA GLU A 18 14.72 11.70 -17.36
C GLU A 18 14.11 13.09 -17.52
N ASP A 19 12.79 13.17 -17.62
CA ASP A 19 11.99 14.39 -17.73
C ASP A 19 11.53 14.96 -16.38
N PHE A 20 12.12 14.49 -15.27
CA PHE A 20 11.75 14.92 -13.92
C PHE A 20 11.94 16.43 -13.73
N ASP A 21 10.85 17.12 -13.36
CA ASP A 21 10.85 18.57 -13.11
C ASP A 21 11.49 18.89 -11.75
N TYR A 22 12.82 19.12 -11.80
CA TYR A 22 13.60 19.48 -10.61
C TYR A 22 13.23 20.87 -10.05
N ASP A 23 12.77 21.80 -10.86
CA ASP A 23 12.42 23.15 -10.41
C ASP A 23 11.09 23.12 -9.63
N GLU A 24 10.12 22.37 -10.10
CA GLU A 24 8.86 22.17 -9.36
C GLU A 24 9.09 21.35 -8.09
N TYR A 25 9.94 20.33 -8.16
CA TYR A 25 10.33 19.55 -6.99
C TYR A 25 11.07 20.38 -5.94
N GLU A 26 11.95 21.30 -6.31
CA GLU A 26 12.63 22.23 -5.39
C GLU A 26 11.60 23.14 -4.68
N LYS A 27 10.64 23.68 -5.42
CA LYS A 27 9.54 24.46 -4.84
C LYS A 27 8.74 23.64 -3.81
N PHE A 28 8.36 22.43 -4.18
CA PHE A 28 7.69 21.50 -3.28
C PHE A 28 8.53 21.22 -2.04
N MET A 29 9.79 20.81 -2.19
CA MET A 29 10.67 20.44 -1.09
C MET A 29 10.98 21.60 -0.15
N SER A 30 11.09 22.84 -0.65
CA SER A 30 11.32 24.03 0.19
C SER A 30 10.21 24.23 1.23
N VAL A 31 8.96 23.97 0.85
CA VAL A 31 7.80 24.01 1.76
C VAL A 31 7.73 22.76 2.62
N TYR A 32 7.93 21.60 1.99
CA TYR A 32 7.78 20.30 2.66
C TYR A 32 8.83 20.05 3.75
N LEU A 33 10.08 20.50 3.57
CA LEU A 33 11.13 20.43 4.59
C LEU A 33 10.73 21.17 5.88
N THR A 34 10.04 22.31 5.77
CA THR A 34 9.53 23.03 6.94
C THR A 34 8.48 22.20 7.69
N ILE A 35 7.62 21.52 6.95
CA ILE A 35 6.60 20.61 7.52
C ILE A 35 7.28 19.43 8.21
N LEU A 36 8.26 18.79 7.55
CA LEU A 36 9.02 17.67 8.09
C LEU A 36 9.77 18.03 9.38
N ALA A 37 10.43 19.19 9.41
CA ALA A 37 11.12 19.69 10.61
C ALA A 37 10.16 19.89 11.80
N LYS A 38 8.99 20.50 11.56
CA LYS A 38 7.96 20.66 12.59
C LYS A 38 7.44 19.32 13.09
N GLN A 39 7.30 18.35 12.21
CA GLN A 39 6.85 17.02 12.58
C GLN A 39 7.93 16.25 13.34
N ALA A 40 9.18 16.28 12.89
CA ALA A 40 10.29 15.68 13.59
C ALA A 40 10.36 16.15 15.05
N LYS A 41 10.22 17.46 15.30
CA LYS A 41 10.16 18.01 16.66
C LYS A 41 8.98 17.47 17.48
N THR A 42 7.81 17.31 16.85
CA THR A 42 6.61 16.80 17.53
C THR A 42 6.76 15.32 17.88
N TRP A 43 7.23 14.53 16.93
CA TRP A 43 7.45 13.09 17.11
C TRP A 43 8.59 12.80 18.10
N SER A 44 9.69 13.56 18.07
CA SER A 44 10.78 13.42 19.05
C SER A 44 10.28 13.61 20.47
N ARG A 45 9.47 14.66 20.72
CA ARG A 45 8.86 14.88 22.05
C ARG A 45 7.94 13.73 22.48
N LEU A 46 7.19 13.16 21.52
CA LEU A 46 6.31 12.01 21.79
C LEU A 46 7.12 10.77 22.15
N MET A 47 8.18 10.49 21.38
CA MET A 47 9.03 9.30 21.56
C MET A 47 9.89 9.38 22.84
N MET A 48 10.33 10.58 23.23
CA MET A 48 11.09 10.82 24.48
C MET A 48 10.19 10.78 25.72
N SER A 49 8.87 10.82 25.56
CA SER A 49 7.96 10.72 26.70
C SER A 49 7.98 9.28 27.25
N ASN A 50 8.11 9.10 28.56
CA ASN A 50 8.02 7.80 29.23
C ASN A 50 6.60 7.19 29.19
N ARG A 51 5.70 7.74 28.38
CA ARG A 51 4.32 7.26 28.26
C ARG A 51 4.21 6.31 27.07
N PRO A 52 3.55 5.15 27.24
CA PRO A 52 3.34 4.23 26.12
C PRO A 52 2.51 4.92 25.02
N ILE A 53 2.97 4.76 23.79
CA ILE A 53 2.25 5.26 22.61
C ILE A 53 1.00 4.40 22.44
N LYS A 54 -0.17 5.01 22.63
CA LYS A 54 -1.48 4.36 22.45
C LYS A 54 -2.24 5.03 21.29
N LYS A 55 -3.10 4.27 20.61
CA LYS A 55 -3.98 4.81 19.57
C LYS A 55 -4.96 5.82 20.18
N THR A 56 -4.77 7.09 19.90
CA THR A 56 -5.59 8.23 20.38
C THR A 56 -5.94 9.15 19.22
N ALA A 57 -7.00 9.95 19.37
CA ALA A 57 -7.36 10.95 18.36
C ALA A 57 -6.20 11.93 18.05
N ARG A 58 -5.41 12.29 19.05
CA ARG A 58 -4.23 13.15 18.90
C ARG A 58 -3.12 12.45 18.10
N LEU A 59 -2.81 11.19 18.40
CA LEU A 59 -1.82 10.42 17.65
C LEU A 59 -2.26 10.23 16.20
N LYS A 60 -3.56 9.97 15.97
CA LYS A 60 -4.15 9.91 14.64
C LYS A 60 -3.84 11.15 13.79
N GLN A 61 -4.00 12.34 14.38
CA GLN A 61 -3.66 13.59 13.68
C GLN A 61 -2.16 13.69 13.35
N TYR A 62 -1.28 13.23 14.24
CA TYR A 62 0.17 13.22 13.98
C TYR A 62 0.53 12.24 12.85
N VAL A 63 -0.03 11.05 12.86
CA VAL A 63 0.15 10.06 11.79
C VAL A 63 -0.32 10.61 10.44
N ARG A 64 -1.49 11.23 10.38
CA ARG A 64 -2.00 11.85 9.15
C ARG A 64 -1.14 13.00 8.64
N LYS A 65 -0.44 13.70 9.53
CA LYS A 65 0.55 14.72 9.14
C LYS A 65 1.86 14.12 8.65
N GLY A 66 2.14 12.86 8.97
CA GLY A 66 3.31 12.07 8.57
C GLY A 66 4.22 11.70 9.73
N ILE A 67 4.81 10.53 9.60
CA ILE A 67 5.81 10.01 10.52
C ILE A 67 7.19 10.26 9.90
N PRO A 68 8.16 10.85 10.64
CA PRO A 68 9.54 10.98 10.15
C PRO A 68 10.12 9.62 9.74
N LEU A 69 10.87 9.58 8.64
CA LEU A 69 11.42 8.33 8.09
C LEU A 69 12.12 7.48 9.15
N SER A 70 13.01 8.10 9.93
CA SER A 70 13.77 7.41 10.99
C SER A 70 12.92 6.79 12.11
N MET A 71 11.64 7.17 12.21
CA MET A 71 10.73 6.68 13.24
C MET A 71 9.65 5.73 12.69
N ARG A 72 9.51 5.61 11.37
CA ARG A 72 8.45 4.80 10.74
C ARG A 72 8.47 3.36 11.21
N SER A 73 9.62 2.68 11.15
CA SER A 73 9.76 1.30 11.59
C SER A 73 9.25 1.09 13.03
N GLN A 74 9.69 1.92 13.95
CA GLN A 74 9.28 1.84 15.35
C GLN A 74 7.80 2.16 15.55
N VAL A 75 7.30 3.24 14.93
CA VAL A 75 5.89 3.65 15.07
C VAL A 75 4.95 2.64 14.43
N TRP A 76 5.27 2.11 13.25
CA TRP A 76 4.47 1.07 12.60
C TRP A 76 4.43 -0.21 13.46
N SER A 77 5.54 -0.61 14.07
CA SER A 77 5.59 -1.74 14.98
C SER A 77 4.71 -1.53 16.22
N ILE A 78 4.73 -0.33 16.80
CA ILE A 78 3.90 0.01 17.96
C ILE A 78 2.40 0.00 17.60
N VAL A 79 2.01 0.71 16.53
CA VAL A 79 0.59 0.81 16.15
C VAL A 79 0.05 -0.49 15.53
N GLY A 80 0.94 -1.32 14.97
CA GLY A 80 0.65 -2.68 14.49
C GLY A 80 0.61 -3.73 15.60
N ASN A 81 0.93 -3.35 16.86
CA ASN A 81 1.00 -4.27 18.01
C ASN A 81 1.98 -5.44 17.78
N VAL A 82 3.13 -5.18 17.14
CA VAL A 82 4.15 -6.22 16.85
C VAL A 82 4.64 -6.88 18.13
N SER A 83 4.80 -6.14 19.25
CA SER A 83 5.19 -6.71 20.53
C SER A 83 4.24 -7.83 20.98
N LYS A 84 2.93 -7.60 20.87
CA LYS A 84 1.92 -8.62 21.21
C LYS A 84 2.02 -9.85 20.29
N LEU A 85 2.29 -9.66 19.00
CA LEU A 85 2.51 -10.79 18.09
C LEU A 85 3.79 -11.55 18.45
N LYS A 86 4.84 -10.86 18.87
CA LYS A 86 6.08 -11.49 19.34
C LYS A 86 5.89 -12.26 20.65
N GLU A 87 5.03 -11.78 21.54
CA GLU A 87 4.64 -12.49 22.77
C GLU A 87 3.85 -13.75 22.44
N GLU A 88 2.92 -13.68 21.48
CA GLU A 88 2.04 -14.80 21.09
C GLU A 88 2.80 -15.90 20.32
N TYR A 89 3.69 -15.53 19.41
CA TYR A 89 4.32 -16.47 18.46
C TYR A 89 5.80 -16.75 18.77
N GLY A 90 6.41 -16.02 19.69
CA GLY A 90 7.83 -16.11 20.06
C GLY A 90 8.71 -15.07 19.38
N GLN A 91 9.68 -14.54 20.13
CA GLN A 91 10.59 -13.46 19.67
C GLN A 91 11.43 -13.89 18.45
N ASP A 92 11.84 -15.17 18.39
CA ASP A 92 12.70 -15.71 17.35
C ASP A 92 11.94 -16.35 16.17
N LEU A 93 10.64 -16.08 16.03
CA LEU A 93 9.81 -16.71 15.00
C LEU A 93 10.40 -16.57 13.59
N TYR A 94 10.88 -15.38 13.21
CA TYR A 94 11.49 -15.15 11.92
C TYR A 94 12.63 -16.14 11.64
N ARG A 95 13.56 -16.27 12.59
CA ARG A 95 14.72 -17.19 12.48
C ARG A 95 14.29 -18.65 12.45
N GLN A 96 13.24 -19.01 13.18
CA GLN A 96 12.68 -20.37 13.16
C GLN A 96 12.05 -20.69 11.79
N MET A 97 11.37 -19.73 11.18
CA MET A 97 10.73 -19.92 9.87
C MET A 97 11.76 -20.11 8.75
N LEU A 98 12.92 -19.47 8.83
CA LEU A 98 14.01 -19.69 7.88
C LEU A 98 14.55 -21.13 7.89
N LYS A 99 14.35 -21.88 8.97
CA LYS A 99 14.77 -23.29 9.10
C LYS A 99 13.69 -24.27 8.62
N LYS A 100 12.45 -23.83 8.44
CA LYS A 100 11.35 -24.68 7.94
C LYS A 100 11.43 -24.86 6.43
N SER A 101 10.98 -26.01 5.95
CA SER A 101 10.88 -26.29 4.52
C SER A 101 9.68 -25.58 3.92
N VAL A 102 9.86 -25.01 2.73
CA VAL A 102 8.83 -24.46 1.85
C VAL A 102 8.84 -25.25 0.55
N SER A 103 7.71 -25.44 -0.10
CA SER A 103 7.60 -26.19 -1.36
C SER A 103 8.47 -25.61 -2.46
N ALA A 104 8.90 -26.45 -3.40
CA ALA A 104 9.75 -26.03 -4.51
C ALA A 104 9.07 -24.94 -5.37
N ASP A 105 7.78 -25.11 -5.66
CA ASP A 105 6.99 -24.17 -6.45
C ASP A 105 6.99 -22.76 -5.85
N ILE A 106 6.80 -22.66 -4.52
CA ILE A 106 6.81 -21.36 -3.83
C ILE A 106 8.19 -20.70 -3.90
N LYS A 107 9.27 -21.50 -3.72
CA LYS A 107 10.65 -20.99 -3.84
C LYS A 107 10.92 -20.46 -5.24
N GLU A 108 10.48 -21.20 -6.27
CA GLU A 108 10.65 -20.80 -7.67
C GLU A 108 9.93 -19.47 -7.96
N ILE A 109 8.65 -19.35 -7.58
CA ILE A 109 7.88 -18.13 -7.80
C ILE A 109 8.54 -16.92 -7.09
N ILE A 110 8.96 -17.07 -5.83
CA ILE A 110 9.68 -16.01 -5.11
C ILE A 110 10.96 -15.63 -5.88
N THR A 111 11.75 -16.62 -6.30
CA THR A 111 13.02 -16.40 -7.02
C THR A 111 12.82 -15.63 -8.31
N VAL A 112 11.75 -15.91 -9.05
CA VAL A 112 11.41 -15.21 -10.30
C VAL A 112 10.98 -13.75 -10.04
N ASP A 113 10.32 -13.48 -8.91
CA ASP A 113 9.80 -12.14 -8.61
C ASP A 113 10.84 -11.21 -7.96
N ILE A 114 11.90 -11.74 -7.33
CA ILE A 114 12.95 -10.92 -6.71
C ILE A 114 13.58 -9.92 -7.70
N PRO A 115 14.08 -10.32 -8.90
CA PRO A 115 14.66 -9.38 -9.85
C PRO A 115 13.68 -8.35 -10.41
N ARG A 116 12.38 -8.64 -10.34
CA ARG A 116 11.32 -7.75 -10.82
C ARG A 116 10.89 -6.73 -9.76
N THR A 117 11.36 -6.89 -8.52
CA THR A 117 11.00 -6.03 -7.40
C THR A 117 11.86 -4.78 -7.44
N PHE A 118 11.28 -3.65 -7.84
CA PHE A 118 11.97 -2.38 -7.94
C PHE A 118 13.28 -2.45 -8.73
N PRO A 119 13.25 -2.87 -10.02
CA PRO A 119 14.45 -3.10 -10.82
C PRO A 119 15.29 -1.84 -11.03
N GLU A 120 14.69 -0.64 -10.94
CA GLU A 120 15.33 0.65 -11.09
C GLU A 120 15.84 1.21 -9.75
N ASN A 121 15.65 0.46 -8.65
CA ASN A 121 16.11 0.87 -7.34
C ASN A 121 17.54 0.40 -7.10
N ILE A 122 18.47 1.35 -6.81
CA ILE A 122 19.89 1.05 -6.65
C ILE A 122 20.17 0.06 -5.49
N TYR A 123 19.36 0.07 -4.44
CA TYR A 123 19.54 -0.85 -3.32
C TYR A 123 19.14 -2.29 -3.66
N PHE A 124 18.26 -2.50 -4.64
CA PHE A 124 17.91 -3.85 -5.12
C PHE A 124 18.70 -4.27 -6.35
N ASN A 125 19.01 -3.32 -7.25
CA ASN A 125 19.73 -3.64 -8.49
C ASN A 125 21.25 -3.83 -8.27
N GLN A 126 21.85 -3.02 -7.37
CA GLN A 126 23.30 -3.00 -7.16
C GLN A 126 23.77 -3.73 -5.91
N THR A 127 22.85 -4.22 -5.07
CA THR A 127 23.16 -4.81 -3.77
C THR A 127 22.53 -6.20 -3.64
N PRO A 128 23.24 -7.27 -4.05
CA PRO A 128 22.72 -8.66 -3.98
C PRO A 128 22.24 -9.07 -2.58
N GLU A 129 22.83 -8.50 -1.51
CA GLU A 129 22.45 -8.75 -0.13
C GLU A 129 21.01 -8.33 0.15
N ASN A 130 20.52 -7.23 -0.45
CA ASN A 130 19.16 -6.77 -0.27
C ASN A 130 18.15 -7.66 -1.02
N GLN A 131 18.51 -8.19 -2.19
CA GLN A 131 17.72 -9.21 -2.87
C GLN A 131 17.65 -10.49 -2.05
N ALA A 132 18.77 -10.93 -1.49
CA ALA A 132 18.82 -12.09 -0.62
C ALA A 132 18.00 -11.87 0.68
N ALA A 133 18.04 -10.68 1.26
CA ALA A 133 17.23 -10.31 2.42
C ALA A 133 15.73 -10.33 2.08
N LEU A 134 15.33 -9.76 0.95
CA LEU A 134 13.96 -9.80 0.46
C LEU A 134 13.47 -11.25 0.26
N TYR A 135 14.30 -12.10 -0.36
CA TYR A 135 14.00 -13.52 -0.49
C TYR A 135 13.77 -14.18 0.86
N ARG A 136 14.63 -13.95 1.84
CA ARG A 136 14.50 -14.55 3.20
C ARG A 136 13.24 -14.08 3.91
N ILE A 137 12.83 -12.81 3.78
CA ILE A 137 11.59 -12.30 4.35
C ILE A 137 10.38 -13.03 3.77
N LEU A 138 10.30 -13.12 2.43
CA LEU A 138 9.20 -13.79 1.73
C LEU A 138 9.17 -15.29 2.01
N TYR A 139 10.32 -15.93 2.03
CA TYR A 139 10.46 -17.33 2.41
C TYR A 139 9.97 -17.60 3.83
N ALA A 140 10.41 -16.81 4.79
CA ALA A 140 9.99 -16.94 6.19
C ALA A 140 8.48 -16.71 6.35
N PHE A 141 7.91 -15.76 5.60
CA PHE A 141 6.47 -15.51 5.59
C PHE A 141 5.71 -16.72 5.02
N ALA A 142 6.15 -17.27 3.89
CA ALA A 142 5.52 -18.45 3.28
C ALA A 142 5.63 -19.69 4.19
N ALA A 143 6.75 -19.87 4.88
CA ALA A 143 6.94 -20.95 5.85
C ALA A 143 6.07 -20.79 7.10
N HIS A 144 5.77 -19.54 7.50
CA HIS A 144 4.88 -19.24 8.62
C HIS A 144 3.41 -19.45 8.25
N ASN A 145 3.02 -19.04 7.07
CA ASN A 145 1.62 -19.08 6.61
C ASN A 145 1.48 -19.92 5.33
N PRO A 146 1.49 -21.26 5.45
CA PRO A 146 1.38 -22.17 4.30
C PRO A 146 0.04 -22.04 3.54
N TYR A 147 -0.99 -21.51 4.19
CA TYR A 147 -2.30 -21.27 3.57
C TYR A 147 -2.22 -20.21 2.47
N ILE A 148 -1.45 -19.15 2.72
CA ILE A 148 -1.15 -18.11 1.73
C ILE A 148 0.02 -18.58 0.86
N GLY A 149 1.08 -19.07 1.48
CA GLY A 149 2.35 -19.32 0.83
C GLY A 149 2.96 -18.02 0.32
N TYR A 150 2.98 -17.87 -0.99
CA TYR A 150 3.38 -16.64 -1.67
C TYR A 150 2.32 -16.23 -2.70
N CYS A 151 2.09 -14.93 -2.78
CA CYS A 151 1.25 -14.31 -3.81
C CYS A 151 2.02 -13.15 -4.43
N GLN A 152 1.98 -13.02 -5.75
CA GLN A 152 2.57 -11.89 -6.47
C GLN A 152 2.01 -10.57 -5.93
N GLY A 153 2.89 -9.58 -5.73
CA GLY A 153 2.58 -8.32 -5.05
C GLY A 153 3.15 -8.25 -3.63
N LEU A 154 3.29 -9.38 -2.92
CA LEU A 154 3.95 -9.41 -1.61
C LEU A 154 5.43 -9.01 -1.68
N ASN A 155 6.10 -9.24 -2.81
CA ASN A 155 7.46 -8.80 -3.08
C ASN A 155 7.62 -7.28 -3.00
N TYR A 156 6.71 -6.51 -3.58
CA TYR A 156 6.74 -5.04 -3.51
C TYR A 156 6.50 -4.54 -2.09
N ILE A 157 5.57 -5.17 -1.36
CA ILE A 157 5.28 -4.82 0.03
C ILE A 157 6.49 -5.13 0.91
N ALA A 158 7.04 -6.34 0.83
CA ALA A 158 8.21 -6.75 1.61
C ALA A 158 9.45 -5.93 1.25
N GLY A 159 9.64 -5.63 -0.04
CA GLY A 159 10.74 -4.79 -0.52
C GLY A 159 10.66 -3.38 0.05
N LEU A 160 9.48 -2.75 0.03
CA LEU A 160 9.29 -1.42 0.60
C LEU A 160 9.45 -1.41 2.13
N LEU A 161 8.96 -2.44 2.84
CA LEU A 161 9.21 -2.60 4.26
C LEU A 161 10.71 -2.69 4.55
N LEU A 162 11.47 -3.48 3.78
CA LEU A 162 12.91 -3.62 3.94
C LEU A 162 13.66 -2.30 3.69
N LEU A 163 13.27 -1.52 2.67
CA LEU A 163 13.86 -0.20 2.42
C LEU A 163 13.67 0.77 3.59
N VAL A 164 12.50 0.70 4.26
CA VAL A 164 12.18 1.60 5.38
C VAL A 164 12.77 1.12 6.69
N THR A 165 12.67 -0.16 6.99
CA THR A 165 13.11 -0.72 8.29
C THR A 165 14.59 -0.99 8.35
N LYS A 166 15.21 -1.34 7.21
CA LYS A 166 16.58 -1.83 7.08
C LYS A 166 16.85 -3.03 8.00
N ASP A 167 15.82 -3.78 8.32
CA ASP A 167 15.85 -4.92 9.24
C ASP A 167 14.87 -6.01 8.77
N GLU A 168 15.37 -7.23 8.59
CA GLU A 168 14.57 -8.35 8.07
C GLU A 168 13.50 -8.82 9.06
N ASP A 169 13.83 -8.91 10.36
CA ASP A 169 12.89 -9.32 11.40
C ASP A 169 11.74 -8.32 11.52
N ALA A 170 12.06 -7.03 11.57
CA ALA A 170 11.03 -5.98 11.59
C ALA A 170 10.14 -6.02 10.33
N SER A 171 10.74 -6.20 9.15
CA SER A 171 10.01 -6.32 7.88
C SER A 171 9.08 -7.52 7.86
N PHE A 172 9.53 -8.68 8.33
CA PHE A 172 8.72 -9.89 8.46
C PHE A 172 7.50 -9.66 9.37
N TRP A 173 7.69 -9.06 10.54
CA TRP A 173 6.60 -8.79 11.47
C TRP A 173 5.60 -7.76 10.93
N LEU A 174 6.08 -6.70 10.27
CA LEU A 174 5.22 -5.70 9.66
C LEU A 174 4.46 -6.26 8.45
N LEU A 175 5.08 -7.13 7.65
CA LEU A 175 4.41 -7.85 6.57
C LEU A 175 3.25 -8.70 7.12
N ARG A 176 3.46 -9.41 8.23
CA ARG A 176 2.41 -10.16 8.91
C ARG A 176 1.26 -9.27 9.39
N VAL A 177 1.58 -8.08 9.95
CA VAL A 177 0.55 -7.11 10.35
C VAL A 177 -0.30 -6.68 9.15
N LEU A 178 0.33 -6.36 8.02
CA LEU A 178 -0.41 -5.97 6.81
C LEU A 178 -1.29 -7.09 6.31
N VAL A 179 -0.73 -8.28 6.14
CA VAL A 179 -1.40 -9.41 5.49
C VAL A 179 -2.43 -10.11 6.40
N GLU A 180 -2.09 -10.32 7.67
CA GLU A 180 -2.91 -11.13 8.56
C GLU A 180 -3.92 -10.30 9.39
N LYS A 181 -3.63 -9.02 9.65
CA LYS A 181 -4.47 -8.18 10.52
C LYS A 181 -5.21 -7.08 9.79
N ILE A 182 -4.59 -6.45 8.79
CA ILE A 182 -5.18 -5.30 8.07
C ILE A 182 -5.94 -5.75 6.84
N LEU A 183 -5.42 -6.75 6.12
CA LEU A 183 -5.95 -7.24 4.84
C LEU A 183 -6.16 -8.76 4.85
N PRO A 184 -6.99 -9.31 5.74
CA PRO A 184 -7.24 -10.74 5.77
C PRO A 184 -7.80 -11.21 4.42
N ASP A 185 -7.40 -12.41 3.99
CA ASP A 185 -7.82 -13.10 2.77
C ASP A 185 -7.45 -12.43 1.43
N TYR A 186 -6.68 -11.32 1.48
CA TYR A 186 -6.22 -10.64 0.25
C TYR A 186 -5.28 -11.51 -0.59
N TYR A 187 -4.42 -12.26 0.07
CA TYR A 187 -3.34 -13.02 -0.55
C TYR A 187 -3.58 -14.53 -0.46
N SER A 188 -4.79 -14.95 -0.09
CA SER A 188 -5.19 -16.35 -0.15
C SER A 188 -5.22 -16.85 -1.59
N ARG A 189 -5.21 -18.17 -1.79
CA ARG A 189 -5.26 -18.79 -3.13
C ARG A 189 -6.48 -18.35 -3.95
N THR A 190 -7.60 -18.05 -3.31
CA THR A 190 -8.84 -17.59 -3.94
C THR A 190 -8.90 -16.07 -4.09
N MET A 191 -8.02 -15.33 -3.38
CA MET A 191 -7.99 -13.88 -3.35
C MET A 191 -9.35 -13.24 -3.00
N ASP A 192 -10.18 -13.95 -2.22
CA ASP A 192 -11.56 -13.52 -1.96
C ASP A 192 -11.60 -12.13 -1.30
N GLY A 193 -10.64 -11.80 -0.41
CA GLY A 193 -10.58 -10.50 0.24
C GLY A 193 -10.44 -9.34 -0.74
N VAL A 194 -9.52 -9.43 -1.70
CA VAL A 194 -9.32 -8.37 -2.70
C VAL A 194 -10.48 -8.30 -3.69
N ILE A 195 -11.05 -9.45 -4.09
CA ILE A 195 -12.22 -9.49 -5.00
C ILE A 195 -13.42 -8.80 -4.35
N ILE A 196 -13.66 -9.07 -3.07
CA ILE A 196 -14.73 -8.41 -2.30
C ILE A 196 -14.47 -6.90 -2.24
N ASP A 197 -13.24 -6.49 -1.97
CA ASP A 197 -12.91 -5.07 -1.82
C ASP A 197 -12.93 -4.31 -3.16
N ILE A 198 -12.66 -4.95 -4.29
CA ILE A 198 -12.87 -4.36 -5.62
C ILE A 198 -14.36 -4.06 -5.83
N GLU A 199 -15.23 -4.99 -5.47
CA GLU A 199 -16.69 -4.77 -5.57
C GLU A 199 -17.16 -3.69 -4.57
N VAL A 200 -16.64 -3.68 -3.33
CA VAL A 200 -16.91 -2.61 -2.36
C VAL A 200 -16.47 -1.25 -2.91
N PHE A 201 -15.30 -1.18 -3.56
CA PHE A 201 -14.81 0.03 -4.20
C PHE A 201 -15.74 0.50 -5.31
N SER A 202 -16.18 -0.40 -6.19
CA SER A 202 -17.15 -0.12 -7.24
C SER A 202 -18.43 0.51 -6.67
N ARG A 203 -18.99 -0.05 -5.59
CA ARG A 203 -20.17 0.49 -4.90
C ARG A 203 -19.93 1.87 -4.29
N LEU A 204 -18.76 2.10 -3.74
CA LEU A 204 -18.37 3.41 -3.21
C LEU A 204 -18.26 4.46 -4.32
N VAL A 205 -17.67 4.09 -5.46
CA VAL A 205 -17.61 4.98 -6.65
C VAL A 205 -19.01 5.25 -7.17
N LYS A 206 -19.84 4.23 -7.34
CA LYS A 206 -21.25 4.40 -7.79
C LYS A 206 -22.02 5.37 -6.89
N LYS A 207 -21.79 5.31 -5.58
CA LYS A 207 -22.46 6.20 -4.62
C LYS A 207 -21.93 7.64 -4.66
N LYS A 208 -20.63 7.83 -4.86
CA LYS A 208 -19.97 9.14 -4.76
C LYS A 208 -19.78 9.85 -6.11
N TYR A 209 -19.57 9.08 -7.14
CA TYR A 209 -19.25 9.53 -8.51
C TYR A 209 -20.01 8.67 -9.51
N PRO A 210 -21.37 8.77 -9.53
CA PRO A 210 -22.22 7.91 -10.37
C PRO A 210 -21.90 8.02 -11.85
N GLU A 211 -21.45 9.17 -12.32
CA GLU A 211 -21.05 9.40 -13.71
C GLU A 211 -19.79 8.60 -14.09
N ILE A 212 -18.82 8.44 -13.18
CA ILE A 212 -17.65 7.57 -13.42
C ILE A 212 -18.08 6.11 -13.44
N SER A 213 -18.98 5.70 -12.53
CA SER A 213 -19.54 4.35 -12.56
C SER A 213 -20.29 4.07 -13.87
N GLN A 214 -21.02 5.06 -14.39
CA GLN A 214 -21.72 4.95 -15.68
C GLN A 214 -20.73 4.83 -16.83
N LEU A 215 -19.66 5.64 -16.86
CA LEU A 215 -18.60 5.54 -17.86
C LEU A 215 -18.00 4.12 -17.88
N MET A 216 -17.59 3.58 -16.73
CA MET A 216 -17.02 2.22 -16.63
C MET A 216 -17.98 1.16 -17.19
N THR A 217 -19.28 1.33 -16.97
CA THR A 217 -20.31 0.42 -17.51
C THR A 217 -20.47 0.61 -19.01
N THR A 218 -20.48 1.84 -19.51
CA THR A 218 -20.67 2.16 -20.94
C THR A 218 -19.53 1.62 -21.80
N VAL A 219 -18.28 1.72 -21.31
CA VAL A 219 -17.11 1.21 -22.02
C VAL A 219 -16.82 -0.27 -21.69
N ASP A 220 -17.69 -0.93 -20.93
CA ASP A 220 -17.54 -2.33 -20.46
C ASP A 220 -16.18 -2.63 -19.81
N MET A 221 -15.70 -1.71 -18.97
CA MET A 221 -14.41 -1.84 -18.29
C MET A 221 -14.60 -2.32 -16.84
N PRO A 222 -14.17 -3.55 -16.52
CA PRO A 222 -14.22 -4.06 -15.15
C PRO A 222 -13.24 -3.31 -14.23
N TRP A 223 -13.68 -2.91 -13.04
CA TRP A 223 -12.84 -2.29 -12.03
C TRP A 223 -11.61 -3.13 -11.67
N ALA A 224 -11.72 -4.45 -11.77
CA ALA A 224 -10.62 -5.36 -11.47
C ALA A 224 -9.36 -5.12 -12.33
N LEU A 225 -9.49 -4.66 -13.56
CA LEU A 225 -8.34 -4.37 -14.44
C LEU A 225 -7.40 -3.29 -13.86
N ILE A 226 -7.95 -2.35 -13.13
CA ILE A 226 -7.18 -1.24 -12.54
C ILE A 226 -6.92 -1.47 -11.06
N ILE A 227 -7.95 -1.80 -10.29
CA ILE A 227 -7.90 -1.77 -8.83
C ILE A 227 -7.14 -2.95 -8.25
N THR A 228 -7.07 -4.09 -8.93
CA THR A 228 -6.34 -5.27 -8.45
C THR A 228 -4.89 -4.92 -8.12
N LYS A 229 -4.17 -4.30 -9.04
CA LYS A 229 -2.76 -3.90 -8.84
C LYS A 229 -2.62 -2.89 -7.70
N TRP A 230 -3.52 -1.90 -7.63
CA TRP A 230 -3.51 -0.90 -6.58
C TRP A 230 -3.63 -1.52 -5.20
N PHE A 231 -4.56 -2.47 -5.04
CA PHE A 231 -4.89 -3.06 -3.75
C PHE A 231 -3.89 -4.14 -3.34
N ILE A 232 -3.49 -5.03 -4.25
CA ILE A 232 -2.55 -6.12 -3.95
C ILE A 232 -1.18 -5.59 -3.58
N CYS A 233 -0.68 -4.57 -4.30
CA CYS A 233 0.62 -3.96 -4.03
C CYS A 233 0.56 -2.79 -3.03
N LEU A 234 -0.62 -2.48 -2.47
CA LEU A 234 -0.82 -1.35 -1.56
C LEU A 234 -0.23 -0.04 -2.12
N PHE A 235 -0.43 0.17 -3.42
CA PHE A 235 0.07 1.28 -4.24
C PHE A 235 1.60 1.35 -4.39
N ALA A 236 2.39 0.44 -3.82
CA ALA A 236 3.85 0.49 -3.82
C ALA A 236 4.48 0.46 -5.23
N GLU A 237 3.78 -0.10 -6.22
CA GLU A 237 4.23 -0.19 -7.62
C GLU A 237 3.60 0.88 -8.54
N VAL A 238 2.73 1.74 -7.99
CA VAL A 238 1.94 2.66 -8.83
C VAL A 238 2.08 4.13 -8.44
N LEU A 239 2.30 4.43 -7.17
CA LEU A 239 2.43 5.80 -6.69
C LEU A 239 3.88 6.13 -6.30
N PRO A 240 4.25 7.42 -6.32
CA PRO A 240 5.56 7.86 -5.83
C PRO A 240 5.81 7.40 -4.40
N ILE A 241 7.04 6.96 -4.13
CA ILE A 241 7.40 6.26 -2.90
C ILE A 241 7.06 7.05 -1.63
N GLU A 242 7.35 8.33 -1.56
CA GLU A 242 7.04 9.14 -0.38
C GLU A 242 5.52 9.22 -0.14
N THR A 243 4.72 9.30 -1.20
CA THR A 243 3.25 9.26 -1.10
C THR A 243 2.77 7.91 -0.59
N VAL A 244 3.34 6.81 -1.08
CA VAL A 244 3.04 5.46 -0.59
C VAL A 244 3.36 5.34 0.90
N LEU A 245 4.52 5.80 1.33
CA LEU A 245 4.91 5.75 2.75
C LEU A 245 3.97 6.57 3.65
N ARG A 246 3.51 7.72 3.17
CA ARG A 246 2.52 8.54 3.87
C ARG A 246 1.14 7.84 3.94
N ILE A 247 0.76 7.11 2.87
CA ILE A 247 -0.43 6.24 2.85
C ILE A 247 -0.26 5.12 3.88
N TRP A 248 0.90 4.46 3.92
CA TRP A 248 1.17 3.37 4.86
C TRP A 248 1.23 3.83 6.31
N ASP A 249 1.71 5.05 6.58
CA ASP A 249 1.59 5.65 7.92
C ASP A 249 0.13 5.60 8.40
N CYS A 250 -0.81 5.98 7.52
CA CYS A 250 -2.23 5.95 7.82
C CYS A 250 -2.83 4.53 7.81
N LEU A 251 -2.36 3.65 6.93
CA LEU A 251 -2.83 2.27 6.80
C LEU A 251 -2.55 1.45 8.07
N PHE A 252 -1.32 1.51 8.60
CA PHE A 252 -0.97 0.86 9.86
C PHE A 252 -1.80 1.37 11.06
N TYR A 253 -2.18 2.64 11.02
CA TYR A 253 -2.93 3.25 12.11
C TYR A 253 -4.44 3.05 11.99
N GLU A 254 -5.03 3.29 10.81
CA GLU A 254 -6.48 3.36 10.58
C GLU A 254 -7.08 2.14 9.88
N GLY A 255 -6.24 1.21 9.41
CA GLY A 255 -6.68 -0.03 8.75
C GLY A 255 -7.06 0.13 7.28
N SER A 256 -7.64 -0.91 6.72
CA SER A 256 -7.88 -1.08 5.27
C SER A 256 -8.77 -0.03 4.62
N LYS A 257 -9.58 0.75 5.36
CA LYS A 257 -10.34 1.86 4.77
C LYS A 257 -9.47 2.90 4.05
N ILE A 258 -8.16 2.94 4.37
CA ILE A 258 -7.22 3.88 3.74
C ILE A 258 -7.06 3.57 2.26
N ILE A 259 -7.00 2.30 1.85
CA ILE A 259 -6.87 1.93 0.43
C ILE A 259 -8.04 2.46 -0.40
N PHE A 260 -9.26 2.40 0.15
CA PHE A 260 -10.45 2.97 -0.51
C PHE A 260 -10.37 4.50 -0.61
N ARG A 261 -9.87 5.16 0.46
CA ARG A 261 -9.68 6.61 0.42
C ARG A 261 -8.71 7.04 -0.66
N VAL A 262 -7.60 6.32 -0.82
CA VAL A 262 -6.62 6.59 -1.87
C VAL A 262 -7.26 6.48 -3.25
N GLY A 263 -7.90 5.36 -3.56
CA GLY A 263 -8.57 5.16 -4.83
C GLY A 263 -9.65 6.21 -5.13
N LEU A 264 -10.49 6.52 -4.14
CA LEU A 264 -11.52 7.56 -4.28
C LEU A 264 -10.92 8.96 -4.45
N THR A 265 -9.75 9.24 -3.86
CA THR A 265 -9.05 10.53 -4.04
C THR A 265 -8.54 10.68 -5.47
N LEU A 266 -7.95 9.62 -6.03
CA LEU A 266 -7.52 9.61 -7.43
C LEU A 266 -8.72 9.82 -8.37
N ILE A 267 -9.80 9.06 -8.20
CA ILE A 267 -11.03 9.24 -9.00
C ILE A 267 -11.58 10.66 -8.89
N LYS A 268 -11.63 11.23 -7.69
CA LYS A 268 -12.14 12.59 -7.48
C LYS A 268 -11.29 13.63 -8.19
N HIS A 269 -9.98 13.54 -8.02
CA HIS A 269 -9.05 14.55 -8.52
C HIS A 269 -9.00 14.57 -10.04
N TYR A 270 -9.01 13.39 -10.67
CA TYR A 270 -8.93 13.22 -12.12
C TYR A 270 -10.28 12.93 -12.79
N ARG A 271 -11.36 13.37 -12.14
CA ARG A 271 -12.73 13.14 -12.62
C ARG A 271 -12.95 13.69 -14.04
N SER A 272 -12.43 14.86 -14.33
CA SER A 272 -12.60 15.50 -15.63
C SER A 272 -11.88 14.75 -16.74
N GLU A 273 -10.66 14.31 -16.47
CA GLU A 273 -9.82 13.54 -17.39
C GLU A 273 -10.43 12.16 -17.67
N LEU A 274 -10.92 11.51 -16.61
CA LEU A 274 -11.62 10.23 -16.75
C LEU A 274 -12.88 10.35 -17.59
N LEU A 275 -13.69 11.39 -17.37
CA LEU A 275 -14.92 11.63 -18.13
C LEU A 275 -14.68 12.07 -19.58
N ALA A 276 -13.48 12.48 -19.93
CA ALA A 276 -13.08 12.78 -21.31
C ALA A 276 -12.73 11.52 -22.13
N CYS A 277 -12.61 10.36 -21.48
CA CYS A 277 -12.36 9.09 -22.15
C CYS A 277 -13.65 8.52 -22.71
N ASP A 278 -13.60 7.99 -23.94
CA ASP A 278 -14.75 7.44 -24.67
C ASP A 278 -14.64 5.95 -25.00
N ASP A 279 -13.45 5.34 -24.76
CA ASP A 279 -13.20 3.92 -24.95
C ASP A 279 -12.32 3.32 -23.84
N ILE A 280 -12.15 1.98 -23.86
CA ILE A 280 -11.33 1.24 -22.88
C ILE A 280 -9.87 1.66 -22.95
N MET A 281 -9.33 1.90 -24.15
CA MET A 281 -7.91 2.18 -24.36
C MET A 281 -7.54 3.54 -23.74
N SER A 282 -8.31 4.58 -24.07
CA SER A 282 -8.15 5.93 -23.51
C SER A 282 -8.32 5.94 -21.98
N LEU A 283 -9.27 5.15 -21.47
CA LEU A 283 -9.51 5.05 -20.04
C LEU A 283 -8.36 4.32 -19.30
N VAL A 284 -7.84 3.22 -19.86
CA VAL A 284 -6.66 2.52 -19.29
C VAL A 284 -5.44 3.44 -19.28
N GLU A 285 -5.22 4.18 -20.36
CA GLU A 285 -4.08 5.13 -20.42
C GLU A 285 -4.26 6.26 -19.42
N CYS A 286 -5.47 6.81 -19.30
CA CYS A 286 -5.77 7.81 -18.28
C CYS A 286 -5.47 7.30 -16.87
N PHE A 287 -5.87 6.05 -16.52
CA PHE A 287 -5.56 5.45 -15.23
C PHE A 287 -4.05 5.24 -14.98
N LYS A 288 -3.26 4.99 -16.02
CA LYS A 288 -1.79 4.94 -15.90
C LYS A 288 -1.20 6.33 -15.66
N MET A 289 -1.69 7.34 -16.36
CA MET A 289 -1.20 8.72 -16.25
C MET A 289 -1.51 9.35 -14.89
N ILE A 290 -2.70 9.13 -14.34
CA ILE A 290 -3.12 9.78 -13.09
C ILE A 290 -2.28 9.39 -11.86
N VAL A 291 -1.66 8.22 -11.86
CA VAL A 291 -0.82 7.77 -10.73
C VAL A 291 0.60 8.36 -10.78
N GLN A 292 1.03 8.88 -11.93
CA GLN A 292 2.36 9.48 -12.15
C GLN A 292 2.33 11.00 -12.18
N ASN A 293 1.16 11.61 -12.03
CA ASN A 293 0.94 13.05 -12.16
C ASN A 293 1.52 13.84 -10.97
N PRO A 294 1.88 15.14 -11.11
CA PRO A 294 2.37 16.03 -10.06
C PRO A 294 1.54 16.04 -8.77
N PHE A 295 0.21 15.87 -8.84
CA PHE A 295 -0.64 15.74 -7.65
C PHE A 295 -0.23 14.54 -6.79
N SER A 296 0.11 13.41 -7.42
CA SER A 296 0.56 12.21 -6.71
C SER A 296 1.97 12.34 -6.12
N LEU A 297 2.81 13.23 -6.68
CA LEU A 297 4.13 13.58 -6.14
C LEU A 297 4.05 14.43 -4.87
N ASN A 298 3.06 15.33 -4.79
CA ASN A 298 2.87 16.17 -3.61
C ASN A 298 2.15 15.39 -2.51
N CYS A 299 2.88 14.52 -1.81
CA CYS A 299 2.34 13.64 -0.76
C CYS A 299 1.57 14.40 0.31
N HIS A 300 1.97 15.64 0.65
CA HIS A 300 1.28 16.42 1.68
C HIS A 300 -0.11 16.87 1.23
N THR A 301 -0.23 17.40 0.02
CA THR A 301 -1.51 17.78 -0.58
C THR A 301 -2.39 16.55 -0.81
N PHE A 302 -1.80 15.46 -1.33
CA PHE A 302 -2.50 14.20 -1.54
C PHE A 302 -3.17 13.69 -0.25
N ILE A 303 -2.42 13.57 0.83
CA ILE A 303 -2.95 13.10 2.12
C ILE A 303 -4.00 14.07 2.69
N LYS A 304 -3.82 15.37 2.54
CA LYS A 304 -4.81 16.36 2.95
C LYS A 304 -6.13 16.14 2.20
N GLU A 305 -6.09 16.05 0.88
CA GLU A 305 -7.28 15.79 0.06
C GLU A 305 -7.93 14.43 0.34
N MET A 306 -7.13 13.40 0.63
CA MET A 306 -7.63 12.07 1.00
C MET A 306 -8.52 12.11 2.25
N PHE A 307 -8.28 13.03 3.19
CA PHE A 307 -9.08 13.15 4.40
C PHE A 307 -10.15 14.24 4.33
N SER A 308 -9.88 15.39 3.71
CA SER A 308 -10.83 16.49 3.57
C SER A 308 -11.80 16.31 2.41
N GLY A 309 -11.28 15.80 1.28
CA GLY A 309 -12.01 15.76 0.01
C GLY A 309 -13.02 14.60 -0.12
N ILE A 310 -12.78 13.48 0.57
CA ILE A 310 -13.61 12.26 0.43
C ILE A 310 -14.79 12.24 1.41
N GLY A 311 -14.73 13.03 2.47
CA GLY A 311 -15.75 13.04 3.52
C GLY A 311 -15.63 11.83 4.46
N SER A 312 -16.74 11.48 5.14
CA SER A 312 -16.76 10.37 6.09
C SER A 312 -16.66 9.03 5.39
N LEU A 313 -15.73 8.19 5.85
CA LEU A 313 -15.59 6.79 5.45
C LEU A 313 -15.15 5.97 6.66
N PRO A 314 -16.07 5.65 7.59
CA PRO A 314 -15.78 4.86 8.77
C PRO A 314 -15.51 3.40 8.42
N MET A 315 -14.75 2.68 9.26
CA MET A 315 -14.44 1.27 9.04
C MET A 315 -15.72 0.41 9.04
N SER A 316 -16.70 0.74 9.88
CA SER A 316 -17.99 0.05 9.94
C SER A 316 -18.71 0.02 8.58
N LEU A 317 -18.69 1.13 7.83
CA LEU A 317 -19.27 1.16 6.48
C LEU A 317 -18.58 0.16 5.53
N ILE A 318 -17.25 0.07 5.60
CA ILE A 318 -16.50 -0.89 4.77
C ILE A 318 -16.84 -2.33 5.17
N GLU A 319 -16.90 -2.60 6.47
CA GLU A 319 -17.25 -3.93 7.00
C GLU A 319 -18.67 -4.34 6.60
N ASP A 320 -19.63 -3.42 6.66
CA ASP A 320 -21.01 -3.69 6.25
C ASP A 320 -21.12 -3.97 4.75
N LEU A 321 -20.41 -3.19 3.90
CA LEU A 321 -20.36 -3.43 2.47
C LEU A 321 -19.67 -4.78 2.15
N ARG A 322 -18.58 -5.12 2.83
CA ARG A 322 -17.92 -6.43 2.70
C ARG A 322 -18.87 -7.58 3.01
N LYS A 323 -19.64 -7.49 4.10
CA LYS A 323 -20.65 -8.50 4.48
C LYS A 323 -21.71 -8.66 3.39
N GLN A 324 -22.25 -7.54 2.86
CA GLN A 324 -23.24 -7.58 1.79
C GLN A 324 -22.69 -8.25 0.53
N VAL A 325 -21.51 -7.84 0.07
CA VAL A 325 -20.85 -8.44 -1.11
C VAL A 325 -20.59 -9.93 -0.90
N SER A 326 -20.09 -10.32 0.26
CA SER A 326 -19.82 -11.72 0.58
C SER A 326 -21.08 -12.57 0.54
N SER A 327 -22.19 -12.07 1.11
CA SER A 327 -23.48 -12.77 1.12
C SER A 327 -24.05 -12.95 -0.29
N GLU A 328 -23.99 -11.91 -1.12
CA GLU A 328 -24.44 -11.97 -2.51
C GLU A 328 -23.61 -12.95 -3.36
N ARG A 329 -22.29 -12.97 -3.16
CA ARG A 329 -21.39 -13.91 -3.84
C ARG A 329 -21.68 -15.36 -3.43
N ALA A 330 -21.98 -15.62 -2.15
CA ALA A 330 -22.34 -16.94 -1.65
C ALA A 330 -23.68 -17.42 -2.27
N ALA A 331 -24.70 -16.55 -2.32
CA ALA A 331 -25.98 -16.86 -2.92
C ALA A 331 -25.85 -17.19 -4.42
N ASN A 332 -25.03 -16.42 -5.16
CA ASN A 332 -24.80 -16.66 -6.59
C ASN A 332 -24.08 -18.01 -6.83
N LYS A 333 -23.09 -18.37 -6.01
CA LYS A 333 -22.40 -19.68 -6.13
C LYS A 333 -23.38 -20.85 -5.93
N THR A 334 -24.33 -20.75 -4.99
CA THR A 334 -25.33 -21.78 -4.72
C THR A 334 -26.33 -21.93 -5.88
N THR A 335 -26.73 -20.81 -6.50
CA THR A 335 -27.67 -20.81 -7.64
C THR A 335 -27.07 -21.44 -8.90
N PHE A 336 -25.77 -21.24 -9.15
CA PHE A 336 -25.06 -21.85 -10.29
C PHE A 336 -24.71 -23.34 -10.03
N GLY A 337 -24.48 -23.74 -8.79
CA GLY A 337 -24.25 -25.14 -8.41
C GLY A 337 -25.47 -26.01 -8.65
N ASN A 338 -26.68 -25.50 -8.36
CA ASN A 338 -27.96 -26.22 -8.54
C ASN A 338 -28.44 -26.31 -10.00
N ARG A 339 -27.79 -25.64 -10.96
CA ARG A 339 -28.14 -25.74 -12.41
C ARG A 339 -27.30 -26.80 -13.17
N LYS A 340 -26.35 -27.44 -12.52
CA LYS A 340 -25.46 -28.47 -13.08
C LYS A 340 -25.67 -29.87 -12.48
N GLY A 341 -26.71 -30.05 -11.67
CA GLY A 341 -27.14 -31.34 -11.16
C GLY A 341 -28.30 -31.95 -11.94
#